data_003ec68451b79b1191970a7bad041000
#
_entry.id   003ec68451b79b1191970a7bad041000
#
_cell.length_a   1.000
_cell.length_b   1.000
_cell.length_c   1.000
_cell.angle_alpha   90.00
_cell.angle_beta   90.00
_cell.angle_gamma   90.00
#
_symmetry.space_group_name_H-M   'P 1'
#
loop_
_entity.id
_entity.type
_entity.pdbx_description
1 polymer ?
#
loop_
_entity_poly.entity_id
_entity_poly.type
_entity_poly.pdbx_seq_one_letter_code
_entity_poly.pdbx_strand_id
1 'polypeptide(L)'
;MKRLLVLTLVGAALGLAQAPSPEVLQGVGLEETLALAKRWREKGERVVSYVTPEAFFFEFPDGRKARVALGEAFLLAVAPYRQRTHPCQVHYFSSCTGELREETFAVRVLEGNKEVLRTQVRTGKDGFFELWLPRNRRYTLEVRQGDWVAQAPVATFRDSPTCLTELRLSRR
;
A
#
# COMPACT_ATOMS: atom_id res chain seq x y z
N MET A 1 43.55 -9.33 43.81
CA MET A 1 42.77 -9.72 42.65
C MET A 1 41.87 -8.52 42.26
N LYS A 2 42.26 -7.72 41.28
CA LYS A 2 41.50 -6.54 40.82
C LYS A 2 40.55 -6.99 39.69
N ARG A 3 39.25 -6.91 39.92
CA ARG A 3 38.22 -7.17 38.88
C ARG A 3 38.09 -5.92 38.01
N LEU A 4 38.45 -6.06 36.73
CA LEU A 4 38.23 -5.05 35.70
C LEU A 4 36.75 -5.10 35.30
N LEU A 5 36.01 -4.01 35.55
CA LEU A 5 34.63 -3.84 35.08
C LEU A 5 34.70 -3.32 33.67
N VAL A 6 34.33 -4.18 32.69
CA VAL A 6 34.19 -3.77 31.29
C VAL A 6 32.79 -3.18 31.13
N LEU A 7 32.72 -1.86 30.99
CA LEU A 7 31.49 -1.13 30.66
C LEU A 7 31.28 -1.22 29.14
N THR A 8 30.35 -2.09 28.70
CA THR A 8 29.90 -2.11 27.31
C THR A 8 28.93 -0.95 27.08
N LEU A 9 29.41 0.09 26.39
CA LEU A 9 28.54 1.14 25.84
C LEU A 9 27.70 0.53 24.72
N VAL A 10 26.41 0.27 25.00
CA VAL A 10 25.42 0.02 23.96
C VAL A 10 25.08 1.38 23.32
N GLY A 11 25.73 1.68 22.22
CA GLY A 11 25.40 2.83 21.40
C GLY A 11 24.01 2.64 20.77
N ALA A 12 23.00 3.34 21.29
CA ALA A 12 21.73 3.51 20.60
C ALA A 12 22.00 4.31 19.33
N ALA A 13 22.06 3.65 18.18
CA ALA A 13 22.03 4.31 16.87
C ALA A 13 20.66 4.97 16.74
N LEU A 14 20.60 6.27 17.01
CA LEU A 14 19.49 7.13 16.58
C LEU A 14 19.47 7.05 15.05
N GLY A 15 18.52 6.24 14.50
CA GLY A 15 18.28 6.19 13.07
C GLY A 15 17.87 7.56 12.58
N LEU A 16 18.83 8.32 12.07
CA LEU A 16 18.55 9.54 11.31
C LEU A 16 17.64 9.13 10.17
N ALA A 17 16.41 9.69 10.13
CA ALA A 17 15.49 9.48 9.04
C ALA A 17 16.17 9.95 7.76
N GLN A 18 16.62 9.01 6.93
CA GLN A 18 17.27 9.33 5.66
C GLN A 18 16.32 10.13 4.77
N ALA A 19 16.84 11.20 4.17
CA ALA A 19 16.09 11.96 3.16
C ALA A 19 15.70 11.03 1.98
N PRO A 20 14.56 11.25 1.34
CA PRO A 20 14.14 10.44 0.20
C PRO A 20 15.18 10.49 -0.93
N SER A 21 15.63 9.32 -1.34
CA SER A 21 16.58 9.18 -2.47
C SER A 21 16.48 7.79 -3.10
N PRO A 22 16.91 7.58 -4.34
CA PRO A 22 16.92 6.26 -4.98
C PRO A 22 17.73 5.22 -4.20
N GLU A 23 18.78 5.63 -3.50
CA GLU A 23 19.67 4.74 -2.74
C GLU A 23 18.94 4.07 -1.60
N VAL A 24 17.96 4.75 -0.99
CA VAL A 24 17.13 4.19 0.10
C VAL A 24 16.28 3.00 -0.37
N LEU A 25 16.01 2.90 -1.68
CA LEU A 25 15.23 1.81 -2.28
C LEU A 25 16.08 0.61 -2.71
N GLN A 26 17.42 0.72 -2.63
CA GLN A 26 18.31 -0.36 -3.05
C GLN A 26 18.27 -1.53 -2.06
N GLY A 27 17.95 -2.72 -2.57
CA GLY A 27 17.93 -3.95 -1.77
C GLY A 27 16.77 -4.07 -0.79
N VAL A 28 15.82 -3.12 -0.79
CA VAL A 28 14.62 -3.23 0.06
C VAL A 28 13.55 -4.12 -0.58
N GLY A 29 12.80 -4.83 0.25
CA GLY A 29 11.67 -5.65 -0.18
C GLY A 29 10.44 -4.83 -0.54
N LEU A 30 9.44 -5.48 -1.15
CA LEU A 30 8.23 -4.82 -1.64
C LEU A 30 7.41 -4.17 -0.51
N GLU A 31 7.31 -4.82 0.65
CA GLU A 31 6.59 -4.28 1.81
C GLU A 31 7.25 -3.01 2.35
N GLU A 32 8.57 -2.99 2.45
CA GLU A 32 9.31 -1.79 2.88
C GLU A 32 9.23 -0.69 1.82
N THR A 33 9.24 -1.03 0.54
CA THR A 33 9.04 -0.08 -0.57
C THR A 33 7.69 0.62 -0.45
N LEU A 34 6.62 -0.14 -0.19
CA LEU A 34 5.28 0.40 0.08
C LEU A 34 5.28 1.30 1.32
N ALA A 35 5.89 0.83 2.41
CA ALA A 35 5.98 1.60 3.65
C ALA A 35 6.74 2.92 3.46
N LEU A 36 7.81 2.94 2.67
CA LEU A 36 8.56 4.16 2.32
C LEU A 36 7.70 5.14 1.52
N ALA A 37 6.98 4.67 0.49
CA ALA A 37 6.10 5.52 -0.33
C ALA A 37 5.04 6.22 0.55
N LYS A 38 4.39 5.48 1.46
CA LYS A 38 3.39 6.02 2.39
C LYS A 38 4.00 6.97 3.41
N ARG A 39 5.15 6.61 4.00
CA ARG A 39 5.87 7.44 4.97
C ARG A 39 6.32 8.77 4.39
N TRP A 40 6.84 8.79 3.16
CA TRP A 40 7.26 10.03 2.50
C TRP A 40 6.07 10.97 2.28
N ARG A 41 4.92 10.44 1.87
CA ARG A 41 3.68 11.21 1.80
C ARG A 41 3.29 11.79 3.15
N GLU A 42 3.26 10.97 4.20
CA GLU A 42 2.87 11.40 5.55
C GLU A 42 3.76 12.51 6.12
N LYS A 43 5.04 12.49 5.74
CA LYS A 43 6.02 13.52 6.11
C LYS A 43 5.98 14.75 5.21
N GLY A 44 5.15 14.76 4.17
CA GLY A 44 5.08 15.86 3.20
C GLY A 44 6.29 15.96 2.29
N GLU A 45 7.02 14.86 2.12
CA GLU A 45 8.15 14.79 1.19
C GLU A 45 7.67 14.89 -0.27
N ARG A 46 8.38 15.67 -1.09
CA ARG A 46 8.00 15.92 -2.48
C ARG A 46 8.47 14.81 -3.43
N VAL A 47 8.19 13.57 -3.06
CA VAL A 47 8.44 12.40 -3.91
C VAL A 47 7.15 12.03 -4.63
N VAL A 48 7.15 12.06 -5.97
CA VAL A 48 6.06 11.47 -6.74
C VAL A 48 6.25 9.96 -6.71
N SER A 49 5.24 9.24 -6.23
CA SER A 49 5.28 7.78 -6.12
C SER A 49 3.96 7.17 -6.56
N TYR A 50 4.05 6.11 -7.37
CA TYR A 50 2.88 5.38 -7.87
C TYR A 50 3.24 3.92 -8.16
N VAL A 51 2.21 3.10 -8.33
CA VAL A 51 2.37 1.69 -8.67
C VAL A 51 1.57 1.34 -9.93
N THR A 52 2.24 0.66 -10.84
CA THR A 52 1.64 -0.02 -11.99
C THR A 52 1.55 -1.53 -11.71
N PRO A 53 0.90 -2.35 -12.56
CA PRO A 53 0.93 -3.79 -12.40
C PRO A 53 2.33 -4.42 -12.38
N GLU A 54 3.35 -3.73 -12.86
CA GLU A 54 4.70 -4.26 -13.03
C GLU A 54 5.71 -3.78 -11.98
N ALA A 55 5.51 -2.55 -11.44
CA ALA A 55 6.52 -1.93 -10.58
C ALA A 55 5.97 -0.74 -9.79
N PHE A 56 6.65 -0.42 -8.70
CA PHE A 56 6.64 0.92 -8.12
C PHE A 56 7.53 1.85 -8.95
N PHE A 57 7.11 3.10 -9.04
CA PHE A 57 7.87 4.19 -9.64
C PHE A 57 7.99 5.34 -8.66
N PHE A 58 9.16 5.95 -8.65
CA PHE A 58 9.47 7.09 -7.81
C PHE A 58 10.17 8.16 -8.63
N GLU A 59 9.79 9.41 -8.40
CA GLU A 59 10.47 10.58 -8.94
C GLU A 59 10.79 11.52 -7.79
N PHE A 60 12.08 11.77 -7.57
CA PHE A 60 12.59 12.53 -6.45
C PHE A 60 12.70 14.02 -6.79
N PRO A 61 12.74 14.93 -5.78
CA PRO A 61 12.80 16.37 -6.01
C PRO A 61 14.02 16.85 -6.80
N ASP A 62 15.11 16.06 -6.80
CA ASP A 62 16.33 16.32 -7.58
C ASP A 62 16.24 15.81 -9.04
N GLY A 63 15.09 15.31 -9.47
CA GLY A 63 14.84 14.78 -10.80
C GLY A 63 15.28 13.33 -11.01
N ARG A 64 15.95 12.69 -10.05
CA ARG A 64 16.31 11.28 -10.15
C ARG A 64 15.05 10.40 -10.05
N LYS A 65 15.12 9.23 -10.68
CA LYS A 65 14.02 8.26 -10.72
C LYS A 65 14.46 6.91 -10.20
N ALA A 66 13.52 6.16 -9.62
CA ALA A 66 13.74 4.78 -9.26
C ALA A 66 12.53 3.91 -9.66
N ARG A 67 12.81 2.64 -9.88
CA ARG A 67 11.82 1.62 -10.21
C ARG A 67 12.10 0.37 -9.36
N VAL A 68 11.07 -0.16 -8.69
CA VAL A 68 11.15 -1.42 -7.97
C VAL A 68 10.14 -2.39 -8.57
N ALA A 69 10.61 -3.46 -9.19
CA ALA A 69 9.76 -4.44 -9.86
C ALA A 69 8.92 -5.23 -8.86
N LEU A 70 7.65 -5.49 -9.18
CA LEU A 70 6.76 -6.31 -8.35
C LEU A 70 6.97 -7.82 -8.53
N GLY A 71 7.63 -8.26 -9.61
CA GLY A 71 7.79 -9.70 -9.92
C GLY A 71 6.45 -10.39 -10.11
N GLU A 72 6.22 -11.46 -9.35
CA GLU A 72 4.98 -12.25 -9.40
C GLU A 72 3.84 -11.67 -8.54
N ALA A 73 4.10 -10.59 -7.81
CA ALA A 73 3.08 -9.92 -7.01
C ALA A 73 2.33 -8.85 -7.82
N PHE A 74 1.11 -8.59 -7.40
CA PHE A 74 0.29 -7.46 -7.83
C PHE A 74 -0.14 -6.69 -6.59
N LEU A 75 0.04 -5.37 -6.60
CA LEU A 75 -0.43 -4.50 -5.52
C LEU A 75 -1.72 -3.81 -5.95
N LEU A 76 -2.80 -4.07 -5.22
CA LEU A 76 -4.08 -3.41 -5.39
C LEU A 76 -4.30 -2.42 -4.25
N ALA A 77 -4.41 -1.14 -4.55
CA ALA A 77 -4.83 -0.11 -3.61
C ALA A 77 -6.35 0.06 -3.68
N VAL A 78 -7.01 0.04 -2.53
CA VAL A 78 -8.47 0.04 -2.40
C VAL A 78 -8.94 1.19 -1.53
N ALA A 79 -9.87 2.00 -2.04
CA ALA A 79 -10.56 3.04 -1.29
C ALA A 79 -12.07 2.78 -1.29
N PRO A 80 -12.61 2.10 -0.27
CA PRO A 80 -14.06 2.00 -0.11
C PRO A 80 -14.65 3.39 0.18
N TYR A 81 -15.91 3.60 -0.24
CA TYR A 81 -16.57 4.88 -0.03
C TYR A 81 -18.07 4.70 0.27
N ARG A 82 -18.69 5.71 0.84
CA ARG A 82 -20.15 5.78 1.05
C ARG A 82 -20.80 6.85 0.18
N GLN A 83 -20.19 8.01 0.06
CA GLN A 83 -20.77 9.19 -0.60
C GLN A 83 -19.93 9.71 -1.76
N ARG A 84 -18.60 9.75 -1.63
CA ARG A 84 -17.70 10.40 -2.59
C ARG A 84 -16.57 9.47 -3.04
N THR A 85 -16.34 9.44 -4.32
CA THR A 85 -15.21 8.77 -4.94
C THR A 85 -14.70 9.58 -6.14
N HIS A 86 -13.63 9.12 -6.74
CA HIS A 86 -13.06 9.62 -7.99
C HIS A 86 -12.56 8.44 -8.82
N PRO A 87 -12.58 8.51 -10.15
CA PRO A 87 -12.00 7.47 -10.98
C PRO A 87 -10.46 7.42 -10.80
N CYS A 88 -9.92 6.20 -10.72
CA CYS A 88 -8.48 5.99 -10.57
C CYS A 88 -8.08 4.69 -11.28
N GLN A 89 -7.06 4.75 -12.14
CA GLN A 89 -6.52 3.59 -12.85
C GLN A 89 -5.16 3.17 -12.28
N VAL A 90 -4.29 4.15 -12.00
CA VAL A 90 -2.96 3.96 -11.43
C VAL A 90 -2.95 4.61 -10.06
N HIS A 91 -2.57 3.84 -9.04
CA HIS A 91 -2.53 4.38 -7.68
C HIS A 91 -1.28 5.21 -7.44
N TYR A 92 -1.47 6.49 -7.16
CA TYR A 92 -0.43 7.43 -6.75
C TYR A 92 -0.42 7.55 -5.23
N PHE A 93 0.61 6.96 -4.58
CA PHE A 93 0.79 7.10 -3.13
C PHE A 93 0.96 8.56 -2.73
N SER A 94 1.59 9.37 -3.58
CA SER A 94 1.87 10.78 -3.32
C SER A 94 0.63 11.67 -3.32
N SER A 95 -0.49 11.28 -3.95
CA SER A 95 -1.62 12.20 -4.18
C SER A 95 -3.02 11.62 -4.06
N CYS A 96 -3.23 10.32 -4.32
CA CYS A 96 -4.58 9.74 -4.24
C CYS A 96 -5.16 9.84 -2.82
N THR A 97 -6.44 10.18 -2.71
CA THR A 97 -7.18 10.28 -1.44
C THR A 97 -8.52 9.58 -1.53
N GLY A 98 -8.80 8.72 -0.55
CA GLY A 98 -10.10 8.08 -0.33
C GLY A 98 -10.94 8.83 0.71
N GLU A 99 -12.25 8.52 0.75
CA GLU A 99 -13.20 9.13 1.68
C GLU A 99 -13.02 8.60 3.12
N LEU A 100 -12.90 7.28 3.28
CA LEU A 100 -12.94 6.61 4.59
C LEU A 100 -11.51 6.41 5.10
N ARG A 101 -11.06 7.34 5.95
CA ARG A 101 -9.70 7.38 6.47
C ARG A 101 -9.62 6.75 7.86
N GLU A 102 -8.55 5.99 8.11
CA GLU A 102 -8.28 5.37 9.41
C GLU A 102 -9.43 4.48 9.93
N GLU A 103 -10.25 3.96 9.03
CA GLU A 103 -11.35 3.05 9.33
C GLU A 103 -10.94 1.58 9.11
N THR A 104 -11.50 0.69 9.93
CA THR A 104 -11.20 -0.76 9.88
C THR A 104 -12.28 -1.50 9.14
N PHE A 105 -11.89 -2.41 8.26
CA PHE A 105 -12.75 -3.23 7.43
C PHE A 105 -12.37 -4.71 7.52
N ALA A 106 -13.38 -5.58 7.52
CA ALA A 106 -13.19 -6.99 7.22
C ALA A 106 -13.14 -7.18 5.71
N VAL A 107 -12.14 -7.88 5.23
CA VAL A 107 -11.89 -8.10 3.81
C VAL A 107 -11.84 -9.58 3.50
N ARG A 108 -12.51 -9.99 2.41
CA ARG A 108 -12.42 -11.32 1.82
C ARG A 108 -12.08 -11.21 0.34
N VAL A 109 -11.20 -12.07 -0.11
CA VAL A 109 -10.87 -12.22 -1.54
C VAL A 109 -11.20 -13.65 -1.95
N LEU A 110 -11.99 -13.79 -3.01
CA LEU A 110 -12.41 -15.05 -3.56
C LEU A 110 -11.86 -15.22 -4.98
N GLU A 111 -11.32 -16.40 -5.28
CA GLU A 111 -11.03 -16.87 -6.64
C GLU A 111 -12.13 -17.86 -7.05
N GLY A 112 -13.05 -17.44 -7.90
CA GLY A 112 -14.31 -18.17 -8.11
C GLY A 112 -15.09 -18.28 -6.79
N ASN A 113 -15.37 -19.52 -6.35
CA ASN A 113 -16.06 -19.79 -5.08
C ASN A 113 -15.09 -20.05 -3.91
N LYS A 114 -13.79 -20.07 -4.16
CA LYS A 114 -12.77 -20.36 -3.15
C LYS A 114 -12.30 -19.06 -2.48
N GLU A 115 -12.42 -19.00 -1.16
CA GLU A 115 -11.80 -17.93 -0.38
C GLU A 115 -10.28 -18.14 -0.34
N VAL A 116 -9.51 -17.15 -0.83
CA VAL A 116 -8.04 -17.17 -0.90
C VAL A 116 -7.41 -16.23 0.13
N LEU A 117 -8.18 -15.25 0.63
CA LEU A 117 -7.73 -14.34 1.69
C LEU A 117 -8.93 -13.92 2.55
N ARG A 118 -8.73 -13.91 3.85
CA ARG A 118 -9.62 -13.29 4.84
C ARG A 118 -8.76 -12.53 5.85
N THR A 119 -9.01 -11.25 6.00
CA THR A 119 -8.23 -10.41 6.90
C THR A 119 -9.03 -9.20 7.38
N GLN A 120 -8.49 -8.51 8.37
CA GLN A 120 -8.90 -7.15 8.72
C GLN A 120 -7.84 -6.18 8.22
N VAL A 121 -8.27 -5.06 7.68
CA VAL A 121 -7.41 -3.98 7.19
C VAL A 121 -7.85 -2.66 7.80
N ARG A 122 -6.92 -1.72 7.90
CA ARG A 122 -7.22 -0.34 8.27
C ARG A 122 -6.77 0.58 7.14
N THR A 123 -7.66 1.45 6.68
CA THR A 123 -7.28 2.50 5.73
C THR A 123 -6.29 3.47 6.37
N GLY A 124 -5.34 3.94 5.59
CA GLY A 124 -4.40 4.97 6.01
C GLY A 124 -5.06 6.34 6.14
N LYS A 125 -4.26 7.36 6.47
CA LYS A 125 -4.66 8.78 6.44
C LYS A 125 -5.07 9.24 5.04
N ASP A 126 -4.64 8.52 4.03
CA ASP A 126 -5.01 8.70 2.63
C ASP A 126 -6.37 8.10 2.26
N GLY A 127 -6.95 7.25 3.13
CA GLY A 127 -8.21 6.56 2.88
C GLY A 127 -8.08 5.28 2.05
N PHE A 128 -6.86 4.77 1.87
CA PHE A 128 -6.59 3.52 1.16
C PHE A 128 -6.07 2.44 2.10
N PHE A 129 -6.35 1.20 1.74
CA PHE A 129 -5.60 0.03 2.16
C PHE A 129 -5.07 -0.72 0.95
N GLU A 130 -4.00 -1.49 1.10
CA GLU A 130 -3.36 -2.22 0.02
C GLU A 130 -3.45 -3.73 0.26
N LEU A 131 -3.63 -4.47 -0.85
CA LEU A 131 -3.63 -5.92 -0.88
C LEU A 131 -2.57 -6.43 -1.85
N TRP A 132 -1.75 -7.37 -1.38
CA TRP A 132 -0.86 -8.14 -2.22
C TRP A 132 -1.58 -9.37 -2.77
N LEU A 133 -1.65 -9.48 -4.07
CA LEU A 133 -2.35 -10.57 -4.75
C LEU A 133 -1.41 -11.24 -5.77
N PRO A 134 -1.54 -12.55 -6.02
CA PRO A 134 -0.92 -13.19 -7.17
C PRO A 134 -1.36 -12.56 -8.49
N ARG A 135 -0.43 -12.50 -9.44
CA ARG A 135 -0.72 -11.98 -10.80
C ARG A 135 -1.53 -12.95 -11.65
N ASN A 136 -2.07 -12.40 -12.75
CA ASN A 136 -2.75 -13.16 -13.81
C ASN A 136 -3.97 -13.95 -13.31
N ARG A 137 -4.73 -13.35 -12.40
CA ARG A 137 -5.91 -13.95 -11.78
C ARG A 137 -7.13 -13.01 -11.86
N ARG A 138 -8.29 -13.60 -11.62
CA ARG A 138 -9.56 -12.90 -11.41
C ARG A 138 -10.09 -13.22 -10.03
N TYR A 139 -10.49 -12.18 -9.30
CA TYR A 139 -10.98 -12.29 -7.94
C TYR A 139 -12.30 -11.55 -7.77
N THR A 140 -13.01 -11.87 -6.72
CA THR A 140 -14.07 -11.05 -6.15
C THR A 140 -13.58 -10.53 -4.81
N LEU A 141 -13.55 -9.21 -4.65
CA LEU A 141 -13.24 -8.54 -3.40
C LEU A 141 -14.54 -8.21 -2.67
N GLU A 142 -14.66 -8.62 -1.42
CA GLU A 142 -15.73 -8.22 -0.50
C GLU A 142 -15.13 -7.40 0.63
N VAL A 143 -15.75 -6.26 0.94
CA VAL A 143 -15.38 -5.37 2.04
C VAL A 143 -16.58 -5.13 2.92
N ARG A 144 -16.41 -5.25 4.25
CA ARG A 144 -17.48 -5.11 5.22
C ARG A 144 -17.06 -4.27 6.42
N GLN A 145 -18.00 -3.46 6.90
CA GLN A 145 -17.88 -2.72 8.15
C GLN A 145 -19.25 -2.64 8.83
N GLY A 146 -19.49 -3.49 9.84
CA GLY A 146 -20.82 -3.68 10.41
C GLY A 146 -21.82 -4.12 9.34
N ASP A 147 -22.92 -3.36 9.21
CA ASP A 147 -23.98 -3.59 8.21
C ASP A 147 -23.62 -3.05 6.81
N TRP A 148 -22.50 -2.36 6.68
CA TRP A 148 -22.05 -1.83 5.40
C TRP A 148 -21.24 -2.88 4.64
N VAL A 149 -21.61 -3.10 3.39
CA VAL A 149 -20.98 -4.12 2.52
C VAL A 149 -20.77 -3.56 1.12
N ALA A 150 -19.64 -3.91 0.52
CA ALA A 150 -19.37 -3.70 -0.88
C ALA A 150 -18.70 -4.94 -1.48
N GLN A 151 -18.88 -5.12 -2.79
CA GLN A 151 -18.28 -6.20 -3.54
C GLN A 151 -17.90 -5.68 -4.93
N ALA A 152 -16.71 -6.07 -5.42
CA ALA A 152 -16.28 -5.72 -6.76
C ALA A 152 -15.44 -6.85 -7.38
N PRO A 153 -15.51 -7.03 -8.72
CA PRO A 153 -14.55 -7.86 -9.43
C PRO A 153 -13.17 -7.18 -9.45
N VAL A 154 -12.13 -7.98 -9.33
CA VAL A 154 -10.72 -7.56 -9.38
C VAL A 154 -9.97 -8.44 -10.36
N ALA A 155 -9.16 -7.85 -11.20
CA ALA A 155 -8.23 -8.56 -12.07
C ALA A 155 -6.79 -8.11 -11.77
N THR A 156 -5.83 -9.02 -11.95
CA THR A 156 -4.42 -8.77 -11.65
C THR A 156 -3.52 -9.02 -12.87
N PHE A 157 -4.02 -8.69 -14.04
CA PHE A 157 -3.29 -8.78 -15.30
C PHE A 157 -2.41 -7.55 -15.53
N ARG A 158 -1.62 -7.59 -16.60
CA ARG A 158 -0.69 -6.51 -16.97
C ARG A 158 -1.38 -5.16 -17.25
N ASP A 159 -2.60 -5.19 -17.74
CA ASP A 159 -3.43 -4.04 -18.10
C ASP A 159 -4.48 -3.69 -17.04
N SER A 160 -4.47 -4.39 -15.90
CA SER A 160 -5.44 -4.16 -14.83
C SER A 160 -5.15 -2.88 -14.05
N PRO A 161 -6.19 -2.16 -13.59
CA PRO A 161 -6.01 -1.03 -12.68
C PRO A 161 -5.35 -1.46 -11.37
N THR A 162 -4.42 -0.67 -10.86
CA THR A 162 -3.83 -0.85 -9.52
C THR A 162 -4.60 -0.09 -8.44
N CYS A 163 -5.64 0.63 -8.83
CA CYS A 163 -6.45 1.48 -7.97
C CYS A 163 -7.93 1.08 -8.09
N LEU A 164 -8.55 0.69 -6.98
CA LEU A 164 -9.97 0.40 -6.89
C LEU A 164 -10.67 1.44 -6.01
N THR A 165 -11.32 2.41 -6.66
CA THR A 165 -12.06 3.50 -6.01
C THR A 165 -13.57 3.43 -6.24
N GLU A 166 -14.04 2.48 -7.05
CA GLU A 166 -15.46 2.28 -7.34
C GLU A 166 -16.12 1.22 -6.43
N LEU A 167 -15.70 1.19 -5.16
CA LEU A 167 -16.18 0.24 -4.16
C LEU A 167 -17.15 0.92 -3.19
N ARG A 168 -18.40 1.10 -3.61
CA ARG A 168 -19.43 1.76 -2.80
C ARG A 168 -20.01 0.83 -1.75
N LEU A 169 -19.87 1.22 -0.48
CA LEU A 169 -20.53 0.54 0.64
C LEU A 169 -22.02 0.87 0.66
N SER A 170 -22.86 -0.15 0.81
CA SER A 170 -24.29 -0.05 1.02
C SER A 170 -24.71 -0.84 2.24
N ARG A 171 -25.79 -0.45 2.90
CA ARG A 171 -26.37 -1.23 4.02
C ARG A 171 -27.10 -2.45 3.48
N ARG A 172 -26.90 -3.57 4.15
CA ARG A 172 -27.74 -4.78 3.98
C ARG A 172 -28.77 -4.82 5.07
#